data_0f371ee1d44c9449f0852234a6048eaa
#
_entry.id   0f371ee1d44c9449f0852234a6048eaa
#
_cell.length_a   1.000
_cell.length_b   1.000
_cell.length_c   1.000
_cell.angle_alpha   90.00
_cell.angle_beta   90.00
_cell.angle_gamma   90.00
#
_symmetry.space_group_name_H-M   'P 1'
#
loop_
_entity.id
_entity.type
_entity.pdbx_description
1 polymer ?
#
loop_
_entity_poly.entity_id
_entity_poly.type
_entity_poly.pdbx_seq_one_letter_code
_entity_poly.pdbx_strand_id
1 'polypeptide(L)'
;MELSFTKMQGCANDYIYLDCRTAGVPENIAALSEKLSRRHFSIGADGIICICAPRTAGADAMMRIFNADGSEGRMCGNGIRCVAEWLYTHGVQKEQLAIDTLSGLKTITRRGEGLWQVEMGAYSTLPADLPAVNMGGAPLVDVPLEVDDNLWRVTCINVGNPHCVTVVPDVDALRLEEIGPAFEHHANFPERINTEFVQVVDATHLKMRVWERGSGETWACGTGTCATVAAMTELGICPAGEDVHVQLRGGELTIRVLPGNELRMTGAAETVCEGTAEVEEKRPRPLRHGFAVPPLPKGEALAKLRTLPHCQRLPLWGS
;
A
#
# COMPACT_ATOMS: atom_id res chain seq x y z
N MET A 1 21.15 12.33 15.13
CA MET A 1 20.07 13.31 14.88
C MET A 1 18.80 12.77 15.53
N GLU A 2 18.11 13.64 16.26
CA GLU A 2 16.77 13.35 16.79
C GLU A 2 15.71 13.65 15.71
N LEU A 3 14.80 12.72 15.48
CA LEU A 3 13.76 12.80 14.49
C LEU A 3 12.40 12.77 15.18
N SER A 4 11.65 13.88 15.15
CA SER A 4 10.28 13.92 15.66
C SER A 4 9.32 13.24 14.68
N PHE A 5 8.36 12.48 15.20
CA PHE A 5 7.38 11.79 14.38
C PHE A 5 5.99 11.76 15.06
N THR A 6 4.97 11.61 14.24
CA THR A 6 3.62 11.22 14.65
C THR A 6 3.33 9.84 14.06
N LYS A 7 2.89 8.88 14.86
CA LYS A 7 2.38 7.61 14.36
C LYS A 7 0.87 7.69 14.23
N MET A 8 0.34 7.41 13.05
CA MET A 8 -1.09 7.45 12.76
C MET A 8 -1.52 6.20 12.02
N GLN A 9 -2.81 5.88 12.09
CA GLN A 9 -3.41 4.77 11.38
C GLN A 9 -4.75 5.17 10.74
N GLY A 10 -5.08 4.51 9.62
CA GLY A 10 -6.40 4.52 9.00
C GLY A 10 -6.75 3.10 8.56
N CYS A 11 -7.77 2.49 9.17
CA CYS A 11 -8.12 1.08 8.96
C CYS A 11 -6.96 0.11 9.22
N ALA A 12 -6.24 0.27 10.34
CA ALA A 12 -5.07 -0.52 10.74
C ALA A 12 -3.88 -0.47 9.76
N ASN A 13 -3.93 0.36 8.73
CA ASN A 13 -2.77 0.67 7.89
C ASN A 13 -2.02 1.83 8.56
N ASP A 14 -0.91 1.53 9.23
CA ASP A 14 -0.20 2.43 10.12
C ASP A 14 1.12 2.93 9.54
N TYR A 15 1.33 4.24 9.59
CA TYR A 15 2.55 4.89 9.11
C TYR A 15 3.18 5.80 10.16
N ILE A 16 4.47 6.05 9.99
CA ILE A 16 5.23 7.06 10.71
C ILE A 16 5.20 8.34 9.88
N TYR A 17 4.63 9.42 10.41
CA TYR A 17 4.50 10.71 9.71
C TYR A 17 5.61 11.65 10.15
N LEU A 18 6.29 12.27 9.17
CA LEU A 18 7.35 13.25 9.38
C LEU A 18 6.95 14.59 8.79
N ASP A 19 7.06 15.66 9.58
CA ASP A 19 6.92 17.02 9.06
C ASP A 19 8.17 17.42 8.28
N CYS A 20 8.06 17.36 6.97
CA CYS A 20 9.11 17.71 6.03
C CYS A 20 8.82 19.03 5.29
N ARG A 21 7.85 19.83 5.75
CA ARG A 21 7.45 21.08 5.07
C ARG A 21 8.55 22.11 5.05
N THR A 22 9.37 22.17 6.08
CA THR A 22 10.45 23.15 6.24
C THR A 22 11.83 22.55 5.98
N ALA A 23 12.14 21.42 6.63
CA ALA A 23 13.46 20.79 6.55
C ALA A 23 13.67 19.95 5.29
N GLY A 24 12.60 19.63 4.56
CA GLY A 24 12.64 18.72 3.42
C GLY A 24 12.71 17.24 3.85
N VAL A 25 12.68 16.36 2.85
CA VAL A 25 12.76 14.90 3.07
C VAL A 25 14.21 14.51 3.35
N PRO A 26 14.51 13.71 4.40
CA PRO A 26 15.85 13.21 4.67
C PRO A 26 16.44 12.47 3.47
N GLU A 27 17.73 12.72 3.15
CA GLU A 27 18.39 12.08 2.00
C GLU A 27 18.39 10.54 2.07
N ASN A 28 18.42 9.99 3.28
CA ASN A 28 18.43 8.55 3.53
C ASN A 28 17.05 7.98 3.88
N ILE A 29 15.96 8.63 3.44
CA ILE A 29 14.60 8.28 3.85
C ILE A 29 14.22 6.82 3.57
N ALA A 30 14.67 6.23 2.46
CA ALA A 30 14.45 4.82 2.16
C ALA A 30 15.02 3.91 3.25
N ALA A 31 16.28 4.12 3.63
CA ALA A 31 16.93 3.35 4.69
C ALA A 31 16.32 3.64 6.09
N LEU A 32 15.82 4.86 6.31
CA LEU A 32 15.08 5.19 7.53
C LEU A 32 13.75 4.45 7.57
N SER A 33 13.04 4.36 6.44
CA SER A 33 11.79 3.60 6.34
C SER A 33 12.03 2.12 6.65
N GLU A 34 13.02 1.49 6.03
CA GLU A 34 13.38 0.09 6.34
C GLU A 34 13.70 -0.12 7.83
N LYS A 35 14.44 0.81 8.45
CA LYS A 35 14.86 0.70 9.85
C LYS A 35 13.70 0.94 10.81
N LEU A 36 12.96 2.06 10.65
CA LEU A 36 11.95 2.50 11.60
C LEU A 36 10.65 1.71 11.49
N SER A 37 10.35 1.14 10.31
CA SER A 37 9.15 0.32 10.10
C SER A 37 9.25 -1.10 10.68
N ARG A 38 10.43 -1.54 11.10
CA ARG A 38 10.62 -2.90 11.64
C ARG A 38 9.85 -3.08 12.94
N ARG A 39 8.75 -3.85 12.88
CA ARG A 39 7.96 -4.23 14.06
C ARG A 39 8.83 -5.04 15.02
N HIS A 40 8.65 -4.86 16.32
CA HIS A 40 9.43 -5.46 17.42
C HIS A 40 10.87 -4.94 17.59
N PHE A 41 11.46 -4.27 16.60
CA PHE A 41 12.84 -3.81 16.65
C PHE A 41 12.97 -2.28 16.58
N SER A 42 11.91 -1.59 16.21
CA SER A 42 11.87 -0.14 16.12
C SER A 42 10.45 0.36 16.41
N ILE A 43 10.04 1.52 15.86
CA ILE A 43 8.70 2.08 16.00
C ILE A 43 7.66 1.08 15.46
N GLY A 44 7.97 0.42 14.34
CA GLY A 44 7.08 -0.53 13.66
C GLY A 44 5.94 0.18 12.94
N ALA A 45 5.85 0.00 11.62
CA ALA A 45 4.80 0.57 10.76
C ALA A 45 4.83 -0.10 9.39
N ASP A 46 3.87 0.24 8.53
CA ASP A 46 3.85 -0.15 7.11
C ASP A 46 4.81 0.72 6.26
N GLY A 47 5.34 1.80 6.84
CA GLY A 47 6.29 2.69 6.20
C GLY A 47 6.37 4.07 6.85
N ILE A 48 6.95 5.01 6.10
CA ILE A 48 7.04 6.43 6.47
C ILE A 48 6.26 7.26 5.46
N ILE A 49 5.48 8.23 5.93
CA ILE A 49 4.88 9.28 5.11
C ILE A 49 5.53 10.62 5.48
N CYS A 50 6.14 11.26 4.49
CA CYS A 50 6.67 12.62 4.61
C CYS A 50 5.61 13.62 4.17
N ILE A 51 5.23 14.54 5.06
CA ILE A 51 4.36 15.67 4.78
C ILE A 51 5.26 16.83 4.34
N CYS A 52 5.26 17.13 3.04
CA CYS A 52 6.17 18.11 2.41
C CYS A 52 5.44 19.38 2.04
N ALA A 53 6.22 20.45 1.75
CA ALA A 53 5.69 21.64 1.13
C ALA A 53 5.02 21.30 -0.22
N PRO A 54 3.90 21.97 -0.58
CA PRO A 54 3.20 21.71 -1.82
C PRO A 54 4.05 22.09 -3.04
N ARG A 55 3.84 21.38 -4.16
CA ARG A 55 4.47 21.71 -5.45
C ARG A 55 3.51 22.46 -6.37
N THR A 56 2.24 22.10 -6.32
CA THR A 56 1.18 22.70 -7.13
C THR A 56 0.64 23.96 -6.45
N ALA A 57 0.47 25.04 -7.21
CA ALA A 57 -0.14 26.27 -6.69
C ALA A 57 -1.56 25.98 -6.18
N GLY A 58 -1.85 26.38 -4.95
CA GLY A 58 -3.13 26.15 -4.29
C GLY A 58 -3.25 24.83 -3.55
N ALA A 59 -2.27 23.92 -3.65
CA ALA A 59 -2.19 22.76 -2.77
C ALA A 59 -1.76 23.16 -1.35
N ASP A 60 -2.19 22.41 -0.36
CA ASP A 60 -1.91 22.65 1.06
C ASP A 60 -0.64 21.93 1.51
N ALA A 61 -0.36 20.77 0.94
CA ALA A 61 0.83 19.97 1.22
C ALA A 61 1.12 18.99 0.06
N MET A 62 2.26 18.31 0.16
CA MET A 62 2.56 17.15 -0.67
C MET A 62 2.83 15.94 0.21
N MET A 63 2.21 14.81 -0.11
CA MET A 63 2.45 13.52 0.51
C MET A 63 3.49 12.73 -0.30
N ARG A 64 4.54 12.25 0.37
CA ARG A 64 5.47 11.25 -0.15
C ARG A 64 5.47 10.03 0.76
N ILE A 65 5.39 8.84 0.18
CA ILE A 65 5.26 7.56 0.91
C ILE A 65 6.49 6.72 0.65
N PHE A 66 7.06 6.17 1.71
CA PHE A 66 8.14 5.20 1.65
C PHE A 66 7.70 3.94 2.40
N ASN A 67 7.52 2.85 1.67
CA ASN A 67 7.10 1.56 2.22
C ASN A 67 8.15 0.98 3.19
N ALA A 68 7.78 -0.04 3.95
CA ALA A 68 8.69 -0.71 4.89
C ALA A 68 9.94 -1.33 4.24
N ASP A 69 9.93 -1.56 2.93
CA ASP A 69 11.08 -2.03 2.13
C ASP A 69 11.92 -0.88 1.54
N GLY A 70 11.60 0.38 1.88
CA GLY A 70 12.26 1.58 1.38
C GLY A 70 11.80 2.05 0.00
N SER A 71 10.96 1.32 -0.70
CA SER A 71 10.40 1.73 -2.00
C SER A 71 9.46 2.93 -1.87
N GLU A 72 9.43 3.82 -2.87
CA GLU A 72 8.53 4.97 -2.86
C GLU A 72 7.19 4.61 -3.51
N GLY A 73 6.10 4.72 -2.74
CA GLY A 73 4.72 4.53 -3.19
C GLY A 73 4.14 5.79 -3.85
N ARG A 74 3.21 5.61 -4.78
CA ARG A 74 2.61 6.73 -5.51
C ARG A 74 1.49 7.44 -4.74
N MET A 75 0.65 6.66 -4.06
CA MET A 75 -0.52 7.14 -3.30
C MET A 75 -1.00 6.05 -2.35
N CYS A 76 -1.51 6.42 -1.19
CA CYS A 76 -2.21 5.55 -0.25
C CYS A 76 -3.46 6.27 0.26
N GLY A 77 -4.64 5.70 -0.01
CA GLY A 77 -5.93 6.28 0.39
C GLY A 77 -6.09 6.36 1.91
N ASN A 78 -5.57 5.37 2.65
CA ASN A 78 -5.57 5.39 4.11
C ASN A 78 -4.58 6.46 4.64
N GLY A 79 -3.36 6.46 4.10
CA GLY A 79 -2.33 7.41 4.50
C GLY A 79 -2.67 8.87 4.24
N ILE A 80 -3.35 9.19 3.13
CA ILE A 80 -3.68 10.59 2.81
C ILE A 80 -4.76 11.16 3.75
N ARG A 81 -5.67 10.32 4.28
CA ARG A 81 -6.62 10.75 5.31
C ARG A 81 -5.88 11.16 6.59
N CYS A 82 -4.88 10.40 6.99
CA CYS A 82 -4.04 10.74 8.13
C CYS A 82 -3.21 12.01 7.87
N VAL A 83 -2.71 12.25 6.64
CA VAL A 83 -2.07 13.52 6.28
C VAL A 83 -3.05 14.69 6.46
N ALA A 84 -4.31 14.51 6.04
CA ALA A 84 -5.33 15.55 6.18
C ALA A 84 -5.64 15.84 7.65
N GLU A 85 -5.81 14.82 8.50
CA GLU A 85 -6.01 14.97 9.93
C GLU A 85 -4.80 15.61 10.61
N TRP A 86 -3.59 15.18 10.23
CA TRP A 86 -2.37 15.77 10.75
C TRP A 86 -2.26 17.27 10.41
N LEU A 87 -2.52 17.64 9.17
CA LEU A 87 -2.53 19.06 8.75
C LEU A 87 -3.57 19.86 9.52
N TYR A 88 -4.78 19.33 9.69
CA TYR A 88 -5.85 20.00 10.39
C TYR A 88 -5.49 20.25 11.87
N THR A 89 -4.94 19.27 12.54
CA THR A 89 -4.53 19.37 13.94
C THR A 89 -3.26 20.21 14.14
N HIS A 90 -2.45 20.39 13.06
CA HIS A 90 -1.22 21.19 13.06
C HIS A 90 -1.38 22.56 12.34
N GLY A 91 -2.56 23.14 12.42
CA GLY A 91 -2.81 24.56 12.09
C GLY A 91 -3.39 24.84 10.70
N VAL A 92 -3.56 23.84 9.84
CA VAL A 92 -4.23 24.00 8.53
C VAL A 92 -5.70 23.63 8.64
N GLN A 93 -6.47 24.45 9.38
CA GLN A 93 -7.88 24.18 9.71
C GLN A 93 -8.82 24.52 8.53
N LYS A 94 -8.81 23.68 7.50
CA LYS A 94 -9.71 23.79 6.34
C LYS A 94 -10.61 22.57 6.26
N GLU A 95 -11.88 22.79 5.90
CA GLU A 95 -12.85 21.70 5.64
C GLU A 95 -12.48 20.88 4.39
N GLN A 96 -11.77 21.49 3.43
CA GLN A 96 -11.29 20.83 2.24
C GLN A 96 -9.81 21.14 2.05
N LEU A 97 -9.01 20.10 1.87
CA LEU A 97 -7.59 20.14 1.64
C LEU A 97 -7.26 19.62 0.24
N ALA A 98 -6.27 20.24 -0.40
CA ALA A 98 -5.71 19.79 -1.66
C ALA A 98 -4.29 19.29 -1.39
N ILE A 99 -4.03 18.00 -1.63
CA ILE A 99 -2.75 17.35 -1.33
C ILE A 99 -2.13 16.81 -2.61
N ASP A 100 -0.93 17.27 -2.93
CA ASP A 100 -0.11 16.72 -4.01
C ASP A 100 0.31 15.29 -3.69
N THR A 101 0.28 14.43 -4.69
CA THR A 101 0.83 13.06 -4.62
C THR A 101 1.57 12.73 -5.92
N LEU A 102 2.29 11.61 -5.97
CA LEU A 102 2.87 11.11 -7.23
C LEU A 102 1.81 10.60 -8.22
N SER A 103 0.55 10.46 -7.77
CA SER A 103 -0.62 10.14 -8.62
C SER A 103 -1.47 11.38 -8.93
N GLY A 104 -0.92 12.58 -8.78
CA GLY A 104 -1.60 13.85 -9.00
C GLY A 104 -2.20 14.47 -7.73
N LEU A 105 -2.86 15.60 -7.92
CA LEU A 105 -3.53 16.35 -6.85
C LEU A 105 -4.77 15.56 -6.39
N LYS A 106 -4.94 15.46 -5.07
CA LYS A 106 -6.11 14.82 -4.45
C LYS A 106 -6.83 15.83 -3.57
N THR A 107 -8.16 15.78 -3.65
CA THR A 107 -9.04 16.57 -2.80
C THR A 107 -9.55 15.72 -1.66
N ILE A 108 -9.36 16.22 -0.43
CA ILE A 108 -9.76 15.52 0.79
C ILE A 108 -10.70 16.45 1.58
N THR A 109 -11.86 15.97 1.96
CA THR A 109 -12.90 16.76 2.64
C THR A 109 -13.16 16.20 4.03
N ARG A 110 -13.15 17.04 5.04
CA ARG A 110 -13.49 16.69 6.42
C ARG A 110 -14.98 16.36 6.53
N ARG A 111 -15.33 15.26 7.18
CA ARG A 111 -16.73 14.82 7.39
C ARG A 111 -17.12 14.76 8.88
N GLY A 112 -16.16 14.93 9.76
CA GLY A 112 -16.34 14.90 11.20
C GLY A 112 -14.98 14.91 11.90
N GLU A 113 -14.98 14.73 13.19
CA GLU A 113 -13.76 14.56 13.98
C GLU A 113 -13.06 13.25 13.55
N GLY A 114 -11.80 13.35 13.10
CA GLY A 114 -11.03 12.22 12.61
C GLY A 114 -11.61 11.52 11.37
N LEU A 115 -12.65 12.07 10.73
CA LEU A 115 -13.32 11.43 9.59
C LEU A 115 -13.11 12.22 8.30
N TRP A 116 -12.49 11.57 7.30
CA TRP A 116 -12.07 12.22 6.07
C TRP A 116 -12.53 11.46 4.83
N GLN A 117 -12.99 12.21 3.83
CA GLN A 117 -13.39 11.72 2.52
C GLN A 117 -12.35 12.10 1.47
N VAL A 118 -12.01 11.14 0.62
CA VAL A 118 -11.05 11.26 -0.48
C VAL A 118 -11.77 11.07 -1.81
N GLU A 119 -11.54 11.98 -2.77
CA GLU A 119 -11.93 11.79 -4.17
C GLU A 119 -10.92 10.83 -4.81
N MET A 120 -11.38 9.59 -5.10
CA MET A 120 -10.51 8.52 -5.60
C MET A 120 -10.31 8.57 -7.12
N GLY A 121 -11.21 9.25 -7.86
CA GLY A 121 -11.29 9.31 -9.31
C GLY A 121 -12.24 8.25 -9.87
N ALA A 122 -12.29 8.13 -11.20
CA ALA A 122 -13.17 7.21 -11.88
C ALA A 122 -12.57 5.82 -12.00
N TYR A 123 -13.41 4.77 -11.94
CA TYR A 123 -13.00 3.40 -12.23
C TYR A 123 -13.31 3.01 -13.69
N SER A 124 -12.65 1.93 -14.14
CA SER A 124 -12.89 1.29 -15.43
C SER A 124 -13.05 -0.23 -15.27
N THR A 125 -13.91 -0.82 -16.11
CA THR A 125 -14.10 -2.27 -16.24
C THR A 125 -13.52 -2.83 -17.55
N LEU A 126 -12.87 -1.97 -18.35
CA LEU A 126 -12.39 -2.34 -19.67
C LEU A 126 -11.07 -3.13 -19.59
N PRO A 127 -10.95 -4.25 -20.34
CA PRO A 127 -9.71 -5.07 -20.33
C PRO A 127 -8.46 -4.29 -20.68
N ALA A 128 -8.55 -3.27 -21.53
CA ALA A 128 -7.41 -2.43 -21.92
C ALA A 128 -6.81 -1.63 -20.74
N ASP A 129 -7.64 -1.29 -19.75
CA ASP A 129 -7.22 -0.54 -18.56
C ASP A 129 -6.75 -1.47 -17.43
N LEU A 130 -7.00 -2.79 -17.55
CA LEU A 130 -6.81 -3.79 -16.49
C LEU A 130 -5.59 -4.70 -16.68
N PRO A 131 -4.70 -4.48 -17.63
CA PRO A 131 -3.75 -5.41 -18.27
C PRO A 131 -4.20 -6.90 -18.21
N ALA A 132 -5.47 -7.16 -18.61
CA ALA A 132 -6.06 -8.49 -18.64
C ALA A 132 -6.00 -9.08 -20.07
N VAL A 133 -5.63 -10.35 -20.17
CA VAL A 133 -5.51 -11.08 -21.46
C VAL A 133 -6.46 -12.28 -21.46
N ASN A 134 -6.87 -12.71 -22.66
CA ASN A 134 -7.74 -13.88 -22.88
C ASN A 134 -9.11 -13.82 -22.17
N MET A 135 -9.59 -12.62 -21.83
CA MET A 135 -10.88 -12.41 -21.16
C MET A 135 -11.92 -11.71 -22.07
N GLY A 136 -11.66 -11.64 -23.37
CA GLY A 136 -12.53 -10.97 -24.34
C GLY A 136 -12.29 -9.45 -24.41
N GLY A 137 -13.11 -8.75 -25.22
CA GLY A 137 -13.03 -7.29 -25.42
C GLY A 137 -14.16 -6.49 -24.74
N ALA A 138 -15.09 -7.17 -24.09
CA ALA A 138 -16.21 -6.55 -23.36
C ALA A 138 -15.77 -6.14 -21.94
N PRO A 139 -16.52 -5.27 -21.25
CA PRO A 139 -16.32 -5.01 -19.82
C PRO A 139 -16.23 -6.30 -19.01
N LEU A 140 -15.28 -6.38 -18.09
CA LEU A 140 -15.02 -7.59 -17.30
C LEU A 140 -15.94 -7.62 -16.06
N VAL A 141 -17.26 -7.71 -16.31
CA VAL A 141 -18.30 -7.77 -15.28
C VAL A 141 -18.92 -9.17 -15.28
N ASP A 142 -18.92 -9.84 -14.13
CA ASP A 142 -19.45 -11.18 -13.94
C ASP A 142 -18.91 -12.20 -14.96
N VAL A 143 -17.62 -12.21 -15.20
CA VAL A 143 -16.97 -13.12 -16.15
C VAL A 143 -16.45 -14.38 -15.45
N PRO A 144 -16.41 -15.54 -16.15
CA PRO A 144 -15.83 -16.75 -15.57
C PRO A 144 -14.30 -16.67 -15.52
N LEU A 145 -13.72 -17.13 -14.42
CA LEU A 145 -12.28 -17.31 -14.23
C LEU A 145 -12.03 -18.67 -13.58
N GLU A 146 -11.22 -19.51 -14.19
CA GLU A 146 -10.84 -20.81 -13.65
C GLU A 146 -9.56 -20.66 -12.83
N VAL A 147 -9.63 -20.90 -11.52
CA VAL A 147 -8.50 -20.81 -10.59
C VAL A 147 -8.42 -22.12 -9.82
N ASP A 148 -7.31 -22.86 -9.91
CA ASP A 148 -7.07 -24.15 -9.24
C ASP A 148 -8.24 -25.13 -9.44
N ASP A 149 -8.60 -25.38 -10.72
CA ASP A 149 -9.70 -26.28 -11.12
C ASP A 149 -11.12 -25.87 -10.60
N ASN A 150 -11.24 -24.68 -10.02
CA ASN A 150 -12.51 -24.11 -9.58
C ASN A 150 -12.95 -22.96 -10.49
N LEU A 151 -14.21 -22.95 -10.86
CA LEU A 151 -14.79 -21.88 -11.66
C LEU A 151 -15.33 -20.76 -10.75
N TRP A 152 -14.72 -19.59 -10.83
CA TRP A 152 -15.12 -18.39 -10.11
C TRP A 152 -15.86 -17.42 -11.03
N ARG A 153 -16.73 -16.60 -10.46
CA ARG A 153 -17.31 -15.45 -11.14
C ARG A 153 -16.64 -14.19 -10.64
N VAL A 154 -16.03 -13.42 -11.53
CA VAL A 154 -15.25 -12.25 -11.16
C VAL A 154 -15.67 -11.00 -11.90
N THR A 155 -15.54 -9.86 -11.24
CA THR A 155 -15.65 -8.52 -11.85
C THR A 155 -14.33 -7.80 -11.66
N CYS A 156 -13.70 -7.39 -12.77
CA CYS A 156 -12.40 -6.73 -12.69
C CYS A 156 -12.57 -5.22 -12.82
N ILE A 157 -11.94 -4.50 -11.90
CA ILE A 157 -12.04 -3.03 -11.75
C ILE A 157 -10.64 -2.42 -11.73
N ASN A 158 -10.42 -1.37 -12.51
CA ASN A 158 -9.25 -0.49 -12.39
C ASN A 158 -9.63 0.78 -11.63
N VAL A 159 -8.93 1.08 -10.55
CA VAL A 159 -9.06 2.32 -9.74
C VAL A 159 -7.71 3.06 -9.72
N GLY A 160 -6.94 2.96 -10.83
CA GLY A 160 -5.54 3.38 -10.91
C GLY A 160 -4.55 2.25 -10.67
N ASN A 161 -5.04 1.10 -10.20
CA ASN A 161 -4.40 -0.21 -10.12
C ASN A 161 -5.45 -1.30 -10.34
N PRO A 162 -5.07 -2.52 -10.80
CA PRO A 162 -6.02 -3.57 -11.14
C PRO A 162 -6.50 -4.36 -9.93
N HIS A 163 -7.80 -4.66 -9.90
CA HIS A 163 -8.50 -5.43 -8.88
C HIS A 163 -9.40 -6.49 -9.52
N CYS A 164 -9.45 -7.67 -8.93
CA CYS A 164 -10.31 -8.79 -9.26
C CYS A 164 -11.25 -9.05 -8.07
N VAL A 165 -12.54 -8.77 -8.24
CA VAL A 165 -13.54 -8.87 -7.18
C VAL A 165 -14.38 -10.13 -7.39
N THR A 166 -14.53 -10.95 -6.36
CA THR A 166 -15.37 -12.15 -6.38
C THR A 166 -16.28 -12.22 -5.16
N VAL A 167 -17.55 -12.61 -5.38
CA VAL A 167 -18.53 -12.77 -4.30
C VAL A 167 -18.42 -14.19 -3.71
N VAL A 168 -18.39 -14.25 -2.40
CA VAL A 168 -18.32 -15.50 -1.63
C VAL A 168 -19.40 -15.52 -0.55
N PRO A 169 -19.86 -16.71 -0.14
CA PRO A 169 -20.90 -16.80 0.90
C PRO A 169 -20.42 -16.39 2.29
N ASP A 170 -19.13 -16.61 2.61
CA ASP A 170 -18.52 -16.28 3.91
C ASP A 170 -17.02 -16.01 3.71
N VAL A 171 -16.61 -14.75 3.93
CA VAL A 171 -15.21 -14.34 3.81
C VAL A 171 -14.33 -14.90 4.93
N ASP A 172 -14.91 -15.14 6.11
CA ASP A 172 -14.17 -15.58 7.28
C ASP A 172 -13.80 -17.06 7.19
N ALA A 173 -14.52 -17.84 6.38
CA ALA A 173 -14.23 -19.24 6.10
C ALA A 173 -13.06 -19.46 5.12
N LEU A 174 -12.59 -18.41 4.45
CA LEU A 174 -11.54 -18.51 3.43
C LEU A 174 -10.14 -18.57 4.04
N ARG A 175 -9.30 -19.41 3.46
CA ARG A 175 -7.86 -19.48 3.72
C ARG A 175 -7.14 -18.74 2.58
N LEU A 176 -7.01 -17.41 2.72
CA LEU A 176 -6.49 -16.56 1.63
C LEU A 176 -5.04 -16.87 1.29
N GLU A 177 -4.24 -17.31 2.25
CA GLU A 177 -2.87 -17.77 2.04
C GLU A 177 -2.76 -18.98 1.10
N GLU A 178 -3.86 -19.74 0.92
CA GLU A 178 -3.91 -20.87 0.00
C GLU A 178 -4.40 -20.48 -1.38
N ILE A 179 -5.47 -19.69 -1.46
CA ILE A 179 -6.11 -19.35 -2.74
C ILE A 179 -5.61 -18.04 -3.36
N GLY A 180 -5.18 -17.09 -2.55
CA GLY A 180 -4.77 -15.74 -3.00
C GLY A 180 -3.63 -15.75 -4.01
N PRO A 181 -2.55 -16.54 -3.80
CA PRO A 181 -1.44 -16.63 -4.76
C PRO A 181 -1.87 -17.08 -6.16
N ALA A 182 -2.85 -17.99 -6.27
CA ALA A 182 -3.35 -18.48 -7.55
C ALA A 182 -4.10 -17.40 -8.34
N PHE A 183 -4.85 -16.54 -7.64
CA PHE A 183 -5.46 -15.36 -8.27
C PHE A 183 -4.40 -14.31 -8.66
N GLU A 184 -3.50 -13.96 -7.73
CA GLU A 184 -2.46 -12.95 -7.98
C GLU A 184 -1.63 -13.25 -9.22
N HIS A 185 -1.23 -14.55 -9.40
CA HIS A 185 -0.34 -14.99 -10.46
C HIS A 185 -1.08 -15.65 -11.64
N HIS A 186 -2.40 -15.47 -11.73
CA HIS A 186 -3.19 -16.07 -12.78
C HIS A 186 -2.74 -15.62 -14.18
N ALA A 187 -2.69 -16.54 -15.15
CA ALA A 187 -2.17 -16.30 -16.50
C ALA A 187 -2.89 -15.17 -17.26
N ASN A 188 -4.16 -14.92 -16.92
CA ASN A 188 -4.94 -13.83 -17.49
C ASN A 188 -4.52 -12.45 -16.99
N PHE A 189 -3.71 -12.35 -15.94
CA PHE A 189 -3.21 -11.12 -15.34
C PHE A 189 -1.67 -11.09 -15.36
N PRO A 190 -1.03 -10.83 -16.49
CA PRO A 190 0.43 -10.92 -16.65
C PRO A 190 1.20 -9.93 -15.75
N GLU A 191 0.59 -8.83 -15.35
CA GLU A 191 1.14 -7.84 -14.40
C GLU A 191 0.71 -8.11 -12.95
N ARG A 192 0.10 -9.28 -12.69
CA ARG A 192 -0.56 -9.65 -11.43
C ARG A 192 -1.74 -8.74 -11.09
N ILE A 193 -2.54 -9.14 -10.11
CA ILE A 193 -3.75 -8.44 -9.71
C ILE A 193 -3.95 -8.51 -8.19
N ASN A 194 -4.59 -7.48 -7.61
CA ASN A 194 -5.16 -7.56 -6.27
C ASN A 194 -6.48 -8.31 -6.36
N THR A 195 -6.82 -9.10 -5.36
CA THR A 195 -8.08 -9.86 -5.35
C THR A 195 -8.87 -9.62 -4.08
N GLU A 196 -10.09 -9.18 -4.24
CA GLU A 196 -11.06 -8.91 -3.18
C GLU A 196 -12.11 -10.01 -3.11
N PHE A 197 -12.23 -10.65 -1.96
CA PHE A 197 -13.25 -11.64 -1.64
C PHE A 197 -14.34 -10.95 -0.83
N VAL A 198 -15.58 -10.97 -1.33
CA VAL A 198 -16.65 -10.12 -0.84
C VAL A 198 -17.84 -10.97 -0.39
N GLN A 199 -18.28 -10.75 0.85
CA GLN A 199 -19.54 -11.25 1.38
C GLN A 199 -20.56 -10.12 1.38
N VAL A 200 -21.68 -10.33 0.72
CA VAL A 200 -22.82 -9.41 0.73
C VAL A 200 -23.62 -9.65 1.99
N VAL A 201 -23.72 -8.64 2.87
CA VAL A 201 -24.56 -8.68 4.05
C VAL A 201 -25.97 -8.15 3.68
N ASP A 202 -26.01 -7.00 3.03
CA ASP A 202 -27.20 -6.42 2.40
C ASP A 202 -26.75 -5.45 1.28
N ALA A 203 -27.68 -4.70 0.70
CA ALA A 203 -27.41 -3.81 -0.44
C ALA A 203 -26.43 -2.66 -0.09
N THR A 204 -26.27 -2.33 1.17
CA THR A 204 -25.42 -1.21 1.64
C THR A 204 -24.33 -1.64 2.64
N HIS A 205 -24.26 -2.92 2.99
CA HIS A 205 -23.26 -3.46 3.91
C HIS A 205 -22.58 -4.70 3.32
N LEU A 206 -21.26 -4.63 3.23
CA LEU A 206 -20.39 -5.68 2.70
C LEU A 206 -19.33 -6.04 3.74
N LYS A 207 -18.85 -7.29 3.69
CA LYS A 207 -17.58 -7.68 4.33
C LYS A 207 -16.57 -8.02 3.25
N MET A 208 -15.31 -7.64 3.44
CA MET A 208 -14.25 -7.86 2.47
C MET A 208 -12.97 -8.34 3.12
N ARG A 209 -12.31 -9.30 2.47
CA ARG A 209 -10.90 -9.62 2.69
C ARG A 209 -10.16 -9.50 1.37
N VAL A 210 -8.89 -9.12 1.41
CA VAL A 210 -8.09 -8.82 0.23
C VAL A 210 -6.77 -9.55 0.24
N TRP A 211 -6.39 -10.05 -0.93
CA TRP A 211 -5.03 -10.48 -1.24
C TRP A 211 -4.39 -9.46 -2.16
N GLU A 212 -3.42 -8.69 -1.64
CA GLU A 212 -2.78 -7.63 -2.41
C GLU A 212 -1.57 -8.14 -3.19
N ARG A 213 -1.43 -7.65 -4.39
CA ARG A 213 -0.33 -7.91 -5.30
C ARG A 213 1.03 -7.59 -4.66
N GLY A 214 1.84 -8.63 -4.42
CA GLY A 214 3.16 -8.52 -3.82
C GLY A 214 3.20 -8.39 -2.30
N SER A 215 2.04 -8.28 -1.63
CA SER A 215 1.98 -8.08 -0.17
C SER A 215 1.24 -9.20 0.56
N GLY A 216 0.46 -10.02 -0.16
CA GLY A 216 -0.38 -11.04 0.45
C GLY A 216 -1.63 -10.46 1.11
N GLU A 217 -2.18 -11.16 2.11
CA GLU A 217 -3.34 -10.65 2.82
C GLU A 217 -2.98 -9.46 3.69
N THR A 218 -3.67 -8.33 3.47
CA THR A 218 -3.56 -7.12 4.28
C THR A 218 -4.85 -6.85 5.05
N TRP A 219 -4.79 -5.98 6.04
CA TRP A 219 -5.94 -5.69 6.89
C TRP A 219 -6.89 -4.67 6.28
N ALA A 220 -6.40 -3.84 5.35
CA ALA A 220 -7.20 -2.88 4.63
C ALA A 220 -6.52 -2.43 3.32
N CYS A 221 -7.29 -2.41 2.24
CA CYS A 221 -6.91 -1.86 0.95
C CYS A 221 -7.95 -0.83 0.50
N GLY A 222 -7.59 0.46 0.48
CA GLY A 222 -8.53 1.52 0.12
C GLY A 222 -9.02 1.43 -1.34
N THR A 223 -8.09 1.17 -2.29
CA THR A 223 -8.45 0.97 -3.71
C THR A 223 -9.24 -0.31 -3.91
N GLY A 224 -8.89 -1.39 -3.19
CA GLY A 224 -9.63 -2.64 -3.21
C GLY A 224 -11.07 -2.48 -2.68
N THR A 225 -11.26 -1.67 -1.63
CA THR A 225 -12.60 -1.37 -1.12
C THR A 225 -13.41 -0.57 -2.14
N CYS A 226 -12.79 0.41 -2.81
CA CYS A 226 -13.42 1.14 -3.91
C CYS A 226 -13.80 0.22 -5.06
N ALA A 227 -12.89 -0.68 -5.47
CA ALA A 227 -13.14 -1.66 -6.51
C ALA A 227 -14.27 -2.63 -6.14
N THR A 228 -14.34 -3.04 -4.88
CA THR A 228 -15.41 -3.88 -4.34
C THR A 228 -16.78 -3.24 -4.54
N VAL A 229 -16.97 -1.99 -4.09
CA VAL A 229 -18.26 -1.32 -4.21
C VAL A 229 -18.60 -1.01 -5.66
N ALA A 230 -17.60 -0.63 -6.47
CA ALA A 230 -17.79 -0.46 -7.93
C ALA A 230 -18.28 -1.77 -8.58
N ALA A 231 -17.65 -2.91 -8.28
CA ALA A 231 -18.05 -4.22 -8.79
C ALA A 231 -19.47 -4.60 -8.35
N MET A 232 -19.81 -4.39 -7.07
CA MET A 232 -21.16 -4.67 -6.57
C MET A 232 -22.22 -3.75 -7.19
N THR A 233 -21.84 -2.51 -7.55
CA THR A 233 -22.71 -1.58 -8.27
C THR A 233 -22.93 -2.03 -9.72
N GLU A 234 -21.87 -2.44 -10.42
CA GLU A 234 -21.96 -3.01 -11.79
C GLU A 234 -22.83 -4.28 -11.84
N LEU A 235 -22.79 -5.09 -10.77
CA LEU A 235 -23.64 -6.29 -10.62
C LEU A 235 -25.09 -5.97 -10.22
N GLY A 236 -25.43 -4.69 -9.95
CA GLY A 236 -26.74 -4.28 -9.48
C GLY A 236 -27.07 -4.73 -8.05
N ILE A 237 -26.06 -5.09 -7.26
CA ILE A 237 -26.20 -5.52 -5.86
C ILE A 237 -26.24 -4.30 -4.94
N CYS A 238 -25.32 -3.35 -5.13
CA CYS A 238 -25.29 -2.10 -4.37
C CYS A 238 -25.85 -0.93 -5.17
N PRO A 239 -26.55 0.03 -4.52
CA PRO A 239 -27.09 1.20 -5.19
C PRO A 239 -25.99 2.20 -5.55
N ALA A 240 -26.06 2.79 -6.74
CA ALA A 240 -25.24 3.97 -7.07
C ALA A 240 -25.80 5.22 -6.37
N GLY A 241 -24.92 6.14 -5.97
CA GLY A 241 -25.28 7.41 -5.32
C GLY A 241 -25.51 7.33 -3.81
N GLU A 242 -25.48 6.15 -3.23
CA GLU A 242 -25.64 5.92 -1.80
C GLU A 242 -24.31 5.51 -1.13
N ASP A 243 -24.22 5.65 0.18
CA ASP A 243 -23.09 5.18 0.97
C ASP A 243 -23.18 3.67 1.18
N VAL A 244 -22.12 2.97 0.81
CA VAL A 244 -21.95 1.54 1.04
C VAL A 244 -20.84 1.33 2.05
N HIS A 245 -21.16 0.64 3.14
CA HIS A 245 -20.27 0.35 4.26
C HIS A 245 -19.57 -0.99 4.03
N VAL A 246 -18.24 -0.97 4.06
CA VAL A 246 -17.43 -2.17 3.85
C VAL A 246 -16.63 -2.46 5.11
N GLN A 247 -16.96 -3.56 5.77
CA GLN A 247 -16.22 -4.08 6.90
C GLN A 247 -14.97 -4.80 6.42
N LEU A 248 -13.82 -4.35 6.88
CA LEU A 248 -12.49 -4.92 6.66
C LEU A 248 -11.95 -5.52 7.95
N ARG A 249 -10.85 -6.25 7.90
CA ARG A 249 -10.15 -6.72 9.11
C ARG A 249 -9.63 -5.56 9.96
N GLY A 250 -9.22 -4.47 9.31
CA GLY A 250 -8.65 -3.27 9.94
C GLY A 250 -9.67 -2.22 10.37
N GLY A 251 -10.96 -2.38 10.06
CA GLY A 251 -12.00 -1.40 10.37
C GLY A 251 -13.03 -1.27 9.26
N GLU A 252 -13.69 -0.13 9.17
CA GLU A 252 -14.72 0.13 8.17
C GLU A 252 -14.32 1.29 7.24
N LEU A 253 -14.63 1.14 5.97
CA LEU A 253 -14.60 2.21 4.98
C LEU A 253 -15.98 2.37 4.36
N THR A 254 -16.37 3.61 4.08
CA THR A 254 -17.59 3.94 3.37
C THR A 254 -17.26 4.41 1.96
N ILE A 255 -17.86 3.76 0.96
CA ILE A 255 -17.64 4.09 -0.45
C ILE A 255 -18.95 4.55 -1.07
N ARG A 256 -18.86 5.56 -1.95
CA ARG A 256 -19.98 6.00 -2.77
C ARG A 256 -19.55 6.04 -4.23
N VAL A 257 -20.33 5.38 -5.10
CA VAL A 257 -20.21 5.45 -6.55
C VAL A 257 -21.08 6.60 -7.05
N LEU A 258 -20.50 7.50 -7.82
CA LEU A 258 -21.14 8.69 -8.35
C LEU A 258 -21.32 8.58 -9.87
N PRO A 259 -22.14 9.45 -10.51
CA PRO A 259 -22.23 9.52 -11.97
C PRO A 259 -20.85 9.68 -12.62
N GLY A 260 -20.64 8.99 -13.75
CA GLY A 260 -19.34 8.99 -14.44
C GLY A 260 -18.33 8.04 -13.82
N ASN A 261 -18.78 7.06 -13.02
CA ASN A 261 -17.95 6.05 -12.35
C ASN A 261 -16.97 6.65 -11.31
N GLU A 262 -17.23 7.87 -10.87
CA GLU A 262 -16.41 8.53 -9.86
C GLU A 262 -16.61 7.87 -8.48
N LEU A 263 -15.53 7.76 -7.72
CA LEU A 263 -15.50 7.09 -6.44
C LEU A 263 -15.13 8.06 -5.32
N ARG A 264 -15.87 8.02 -4.24
CA ARG A 264 -15.55 8.66 -2.96
C ARG A 264 -15.34 7.62 -1.89
N MET A 265 -14.26 7.78 -1.14
CA MET A 265 -13.93 6.93 -0.01
C MET A 265 -13.87 7.74 1.27
N THR A 266 -14.65 7.37 2.25
CA THR A 266 -14.66 7.97 3.59
C THR A 266 -14.17 6.97 4.62
N GLY A 267 -13.32 7.42 5.53
CA GLY A 267 -12.81 6.58 6.61
C GLY A 267 -12.10 7.37 7.69
N ALA A 268 -11.86 6.72 8.81
CA ALA A 268 -11.18 7.31 9.96
C ALA A 268 -9.68 7.57 9.69
N ALA A 269 -9.15 8.53 10.44
CA ALA A 269 -7.75 8.83 10.57
C ALA A 269 -7.46 9.12 12.04
N GLU A 270 -6.58 8.34 12.66
CA GLU A 270 -6.35 8.38 14.10
C GLU A 270 -4.86 8.54 14.42
N THR A 271 -4.55 9.43 15.35
CA THR A 271 -3.20 9.52 15.94
C THR A 271 -3.03 8.42 16.99
N VAL A 272 -1.99 7.62 16.83
CA VAL A 272 -1.64 6.55 17.78
C VAL A 272 -0.72 7.09 18.87
N CYS A 273 0.36 7.78 18.47
CA CYS A 273 1.29 8.42 19.38
C CYS A 273 2.15 9.46 18.66
N GLU A 274 2.78 10.32 19.45
CA GLU A 274 3.85 11.22 19.01
C GLU A 274 5.12 10.90 19.79
N GLY A 275 6.28 11.17 19.19
CA GLY A 275 7.55 10.88 19.83
C GLY A 275 8.75 11.34 19.04
N THR A 276 9.94 10.97 19.55
CA THR A 276 11.21 11.21 18.89
C THR A 276 11.97 9.91 18.76
N ALA A 277 12.76 9.77 17.70
CA ALA A 277 13.62 8.64 17.45
C ALA A 277 15.07 9.11 17.22
N GLU A 278 16.02 8.46 17.85
CA GLU A 278 17.42 8.67 17.55
C GLU A 278 17.82 7.93 16.27
N VAL A 279 18.26 8.67 15.27
CA VAL A 279 18.70 8.14 13.98
C VAL A 279 20.17 8.52 13.74
N GLU A 280 20.95 7.56 13.28
CA GLU A 280 22.35 7.81 12.92
C GLU A 280 22.40 8.66 11.65
N GLU A 281 23.11 9.78 11.72
CA GLU A 281 23.53 10.49 10.53
C GLU A 281 24.54 9.60 9.78
N LYS A 282 24.30 9.31 8.50
CA LYS A 282 25.38 8.81 7.65
C LYS A 282 26.42 9.92 7.56
N ARG A 283 27.43 9.90 8.43
CA ARG A 283 28.65 10.68 8.17
C ARG A 283 29.16 10.20 6.82
N PRO A 284 29.45 11.12 5.86
CA PRO A 284 30.12 10.71 4.64
C PRO A 284 31.36 9.93 5.08
N ARG A 285 31.49 8.68 4.62
CA ARG A 285 32.73 7.92 4.87
C ARG A 285 33.85 8.81 4.36
N PRO A 286 34.83 9.22 5.21
CA PRO A 286 35.98 9.94 4.70
C PRO A 286 36.51 9.10 3.54
N LEU A 287 36.69 9.73 2.39
CA LEU A 287 37.34 9.11 1.24
C LEU A 287 38.66 8.52 1.85
N ARG A 288 38.74 7.21 1.89
CA ARG A 288 40.03 6.57 2.23
C ARG A 288 40.99 7.06 1.17
N HIS A 289 41.82 8.02 1.51
CA HIS A 289 42.97 8.34 0.71
C HIS A 289 43.66 7.02 0.41
N GLY A 290 43.77 6.69 -0.89
CA GLY A 290 44.26 5.40 -1.33
C GLY A 290 45.55 5.08 -0.58
N PHE A 291 45.53 3.98 0.14
CA PHE A 291 46.77 3.33 0.49
C PHE A 291 47.41 2.96 -0.84
N ALA A 292 48.55 3.62 -1.15
CA ALA A 292 49.40 3.18 -2.22
C ALA A 292 49.69 1.70 -1.95
N VAL A 293 49.19 0.82 -2.81
CA VAL A 293 49.52 -0.60 -2.81
C VAL A 293 51.04 -0.65 -3.07
N PRO A 294 51.88 -1.15 -2.15
CA PRO A 294 53.28 -1.33 -2.45
C PRO A 294 53.40 -2.20 -3.71
N PRO A 295 54.30 -1.92 -4.64
CA PRO A 295 54.51 -2.78 -5.81
C PRO A 295 54.90 -4.19 -5.33
N LEU A 296 54.16 -5.19 -5.81
CA LEU A 296 54.49 -6.60 -5.55
C LEU A 296 55.91 -6.88 -5.95
N PRO A 297 56.75 -7.54 -5.12
CA PRO A 297 58.05 -7.95 -5.49
C PRO A 297 57.99 -8.90 -6.68
N LYS A 298 58.71 -8.59 -7.72
CA LYS A 298 58.87 -9.47 -8.87
C LYS A 298 59.65 -10.73 -8.46
N GLY A 299 59.06 -11.87 -8.56
CA GLY A 299 59.71 -13.17 -8.44
C GLY A 299 59.32 -13.95 -7.17
N GLU A 300 58.85 -15.20 -7.41
CA GLU A 300 58.61 -16.25 -6.42
C GLU A 300 57.28 -16.20 -5.61
N ALA A 301 56.21 -16.73 -6.20
CA ALA A 301 55.12 -17.43 -5.48
C ALA A 301 54.17 -18.17 -6.39
N LEU A 302 54.64 -19.13 -7.12
CA LEU A 302 53.81 -20.16 -7.77
C LEU A 302 54.27 -21.54 -7.29
N ALA A 303 54.22 -21.74 -5.99
CA ALA A 303 54.32 -23.10 -5.40
C ALA A 303 53.98 -23.03 -3.92
N LYS A 304 52.71 -23.15 -3.56
CA LYS A 304 52.22 -23.69 -2.27
C LYS A 304 50.71 -23.39 -2.11
N LEU A 305 49.91 -24.04 -2.91
CA LEU A 305 48.48 -24.18 -2.65
C LEU A 305 48.07 -25.64 -2.99
N ARG A 306 48.67 -26.55 -2.23
CA ARG A 306 48.12 -27.91 -2.09
C ARG A 306 48.29 -28.28 -0.62
N THR A 307 47.20 -28.77 -0.05
CA THR A 307 46.98 -29.32 1.29
C THR A 307 46.35 -28.37 2.31
N LEU A 308 45.04 -28.36 2.33
CA LEU A 308 44.26 -28.22 3.56
C LEU A 308 43.34 -29.48 3.67
N PRO A 309 43.33 -30.15 4.83
CA PRO A 309 42.57 -31.39 5.02
C PRO A 309 41.08 -31.13 5.29
N HIS A 310 40.28 -32.12 4.96
CA HIS A 310 38.87 -32.27 5.18
C HIS A 310 38.29 -31.61 6.45
N CYS A 311 37.33 -30.70 6.28
CA CYS A 311 36.30 -30.41 7.29
C CYS A 311 35.17 -31.45 7.20
N GLN A 312 35.04 -32.22 8.25
CA GLN A 312 33.99 -33.21 8.45
C GLN A 312 32.61 -32.55 8.50
N ARG A 313 31.66 -33.18 7.85
CA ARG A 313 30.21 -32.85 7.91
C ARG A 313 29.71 -33.08 9.33
N LEU A 314 29.06 -32.08 9.92
CA LEU A 314 28.22 -32.26 11.09
C LEU A 314 26.84 -32.78 10.66
N PRO A 315 26.20 -33.67 11.41
CA PRO A 315 24.90 -34.26 11.03
C PRO A 315 23.75 -33.30 11.28
N LEU A 316 22.79 -33.31 10.33
CA LEU A 316 21.47 -32.72 10.46
C LEU A 316 20.70 -33.36 11.61
N TRP A 317 20.21 -32.60 12.54
CA TRP A 317 19.19 -33.03 13.50
C TRP A 317 17.83 -32.92 12.84
N GLY A 318 17.15 -34.10 12.68
CA GLY A 318 15.75 -34.19 12.35
C GLY A 318 14.94 -34.43 13.63
N SER A 319 13.84 -33.77 13.70
CA SER A 319 12.49 -34.17 14.13
C SER A 319 11.66 -32.93 14.30
#